data_460a47f1c4e9b4536a87fd48135c2981
#
_entry.id   460a47f1c4e9b4536a87fd48135c2981
#
_cell.length_a   1.000
_cell.length_b   1.000
_cell.length_c   1.000
_cell.angle_alpha   90.00
_cell.angle_beta   90.00
_cell.angle_gamma   90.00
#
_symmetry.space_group_name_H-M   'P 1'
#
loop_
_entity.id
_entity.type
_entity.pdbx_description
1 polymer ?
#
loop_
_entity_poly.entity_id
_entity_poly.type
_entity_poly.pdbx_seq_one_letter_code
_entity_poly.pdbx_strand_id
1 'polypeptide(L)'
;MIQQALFPDFVFEASWEVCNKVGGIYTVLSSRAKTLCEKLADNLCFIGPDLQEENPLFIEEKKLFPKWQKALKEAGLIVRIGRWDVPGKPVALLVDFKPLFAEKDAIYQAAWDYFQVDSLHAYGDYDEASMFSVAAGRVAECLCGKCLPSDAKIVYQAHEWMSGMGMMFLKKAQPRVATIFTTHATSIGRSIAGNNKLLYKYFEGYNGDQMASELSMESKHSVEKQSAFRADCFTTVSAFTARECTQLLDKSVDCVLPNGFEDDFVPKGASFSAKRRAARKMILKVAEALTGEKMDDETLIVSTSGRNDFRCKGFDVYLEAMAQLNARLKSKQGEEQRGECATKVLALIEVPCWMLGPREDLLQRMKEKKLPEGALPNPMITHDLHNLNEDRILCMIKQLGLLNSASDAVKVILIPSYLEGNDGIFNKPYYGLLTANDLCIYPSYYEPWGYTPLESCAFNTPCITTDLSGFGQWVDDVLKHRGALEDGVSVIHRDDDNYYESARQISVDVEHLLQMPVKERTAIRRSAAQLAQKAQWKHFIKFYYQAYDMALRKCCCGNPE
;
A
#
# COMPACT_ATOMS: atom_id res chain seq x y z
N MET A 1 37.37 -5.17 -17.91
CA MET A 1 36.93 -6.37 -17.13
C MET A 1 35.59 -6.05 -16.54
N ILE A 2 34.54 -6.83 -16.84
CA ILE A 2 33.23 -6.68 -16.19
C ILE A 2 33.44 -7.16 -14.74
N GLN A 3 33.39 -6.24 -13.79
CA GLN A 3 33.57 -6.55 -12.37
C GLN A 3 32.35 -7.38 -11.93
N GLN A 4 32.60 -8.58 -11.37
CA GLN A 4 31.54 -9.47 -10.91
C GLN A 4 30.68 -8.75 -9.86
N ALA A 5 29.34 -8.87 -9.96
CA ALA A 5 28.43 -8.27 -8.99
C ALA A 5 28.64 -8.89 -7.61
N LEU A 6 28.72 -8.05 -6.57
CA LEU A 6 28.80 -8.49 -5.19
C LEU A 6 27.40 -8.89 -4.70
N PHE A 7 27.35 -9.94 -3.88
CA PHE A 7 26.11 -10.41 -3.26
C PHE A 7 26.36 -10.62 -1.75
N PRO A 8 25.41 -10.24 -0.86
CA PRO A 8 25.61 -10.39 0.57
C PRO A 8 25.56 -11.86 1.01
N ASP A 9 26.37 -12.19 2.01
CA ASP A 9 26.29 -13.46 2.72
C ASP A 9 25.15 -13.43 3.76
N PHE A 10 24.84 -12.25 4.34
CA PHE A 10 23.75 -12.02 5.29
C PHE A 10 23.01 -10.72 4.97
N VAL A 11 21.68 -10.76 5.11
CA VAL A 11 20.82 -9.58 5.00
C VAL A 11 19.96 -9.46 6.25
N PHE A 12 20.00 -8.30 6.90
CA PHE A 12 19.09 -7.88 7.95
C PHE A 12 18.16 -6.80 7.39
N GLU A 13 16.85 -6.97 7.52
CA GLU A 13 15.87 -5.96 7.14
C GLU A 13 15.06 -5.52 8.35
N ALA A 14 15.15 -4.24 8.71
CA ALA A 14 14.43 -3.66 9.83
C ALA A 14 13.21 -2.89 9.33
N SER A 15 12.04 -3.21 9.86
CA SER A 15 10.80 -2.48 9.59
C SER A 15 9.81 -2.63 10.74
N TRP A 16 9.05 -1.56 11.01
CA TRP A 16 7.92 -1.60 11.94
C TRP A 16 6.85 -2.61 11.53
N GLU A 17 6.77 -2.95 10.23
CA GLU A 17 5.76 -3.86 9.68
C GLU A 17 6.20 -5.33 9.60
N VAL A 18 7.34 -5.71 10.16
CA VAL A 18 7.73 -7.12 10.28
C VAL A 18 6.90 -7.80 11.35
N CYS A 19 6.19 -8.87 10.99
CA CYS A 19 5.19 -9.55 11.81
C CYS A 19 4.10 -8.61 12.37
N ASN A 20 3.91 -7.45 11.75
CA ASN A 20 2.96 -6.42 12.16
C ASN A 20 2.29 -5.81 10.92
N LYS A 21 1.05 -6.21 10.65
CA LYS A 21 0.33 -5.79 9.43
C LYS A 21 -0.32 -4.42 9.64
N VAL A 22 0.34 -3.37 9.19
CA VAL A 22 -0.15 -1.98 9.27
C VAL A 22 -0.45 -1.41 7.89
N GLY A 23 0.45 -1.60 6.91
CA GLY A 23 0.34 -0.94 5.61
C GLY A 23 0.98 -1.70 4.45
N GLY A 24 1.35 -0.94 3.43
CA GLY A 24 1.91 -1.48 2.19
C GLY A 24 3.30 -2.07 2.32
N ILE A 25 4.09 -1.65 3.31
CA ILE A 25 5.44 -2.17 3.55
C ILE A 25 5.36 -3.63 3.97
N TYR A 26 4.37 -3.99 4.80
CA TYR A 26 4.08 -5.39 5.11
C TYR A 26 3.97 -6.23 3.82
N THR A 27 3.20 -5.74 2.85
CA THR A 27 3.00 -6.44 1.57
C THR A 27 4.30 -6.55 0.78
N VAL A 28 5.13 -5.50 0.75
CA VAL A 28 6.45 -5.54 0.10
C VAL A 28 7.32 -6.64 0.70
N LEU A 29 7.49 -6.61 2.03
CA LEU A 29 8.43 -7.50 2.72
C LEU A 29 7.93 -8.95 2.70
N SER A 30 6.67 -9.18 3.05
CA SER A 30 6.08 -10.52 3.15
C SER A 30 5.98 -11.24 1.80
N SER A 31 5.59 -10.52 0.73
CA SER A 31 5.47 -11.13 -0.60
C SER A 31 6.82 -11.40 -1.26
N ARG A 32 7.85 -10.58 -0.95
CA ARG A 32 9.21 -10.75 -1.47
C ARG A 32 10.02 -11.82 -0.74
N ALA A 33 9.67 -12.11 0.51
CA ALA A 33 10.46 -12.97 1.40
C ALA A 33 10.80 -14.32 0.76
N LYS A 34 9.82 -14.99 0.12
CA LYS A 34 10.02 -16.27 -0.57
C LYS A 34 11.14 -16.21 -1.61
N THR A 35 11.11 -15.20 -2.47
CA THR A 35 12.10 -15.04 -3.56
C THR A 35 13.51 -14.76 -3.01
N LEU A 36 13.63 -14.01 -1.92
CA LEU A 36 14.93 -13.78 -1.27
C LEU A 36 15.42 -15.02 -0.52
N CYS A 37 14.55 -15.78 0.14
CA CYS A 37 14.90 -17.01 0.84
C CYS A 37 15.46 -18.08 -0.10
N GLU A 38 15.08 -18.09 -1.39
CA GLU A 38 15.64 -19.00 -2.38
C GLU A 38 17.17 -18.86 -2.53
N LYS A 39 17.73 -17.67 -2.26
CA LYS A 39 19.17 -17.41 -2.35
C LYS A 39 19.86 -17.30 -1.00
N LEU A 40 19.19 -16.70 -0.02
CA LEU A 40 19.79 -16.38 1.28
C LEU A 40 19.45 -17.41 2.36
N ALA A 41 18.41 -18.21 2.17
CA ALA A 41 17.90 -19.15 3.17
C ALA A 41 17.75 -18.46 4.55
N ASP A 42 18.32 -19.04 5.60
CA ASP A 42 18.29 -18.51 6.97
C ASP A 42 19.23 -17.32 7.21
N ASN A 43 19.98 -16.90 6.20
CA ASN A 43 20.80 -15.69 6.25
C ASN A 43 19.99 -14.41 5.90
N LEU A 44 18.71 -14.55 5.54
CA LEU A 44 17.76 -13.45 5.47
C LEU A 44 17.02 -13.33 6.79
N CYS A 45 17.22 -12.24 7.51
CA CYS A 45 16.67 -12.00 8.84
C CYS A 45 15.89 -10.70 8.85
N PHE A 46 14.60 -10.77 9.18
CA PHE A 46 13.76 -9.59 9.40
C PHE A 46 13.77 -9.21 10.88
N ILE A 47 13.86 -7.91 11.17
CA ILE A 47 13.82 -7.37 12.54
C ILE A 47 12.56 -6.51 12.67
N GLY A 48 11.70 -6.89 13.60
CA GLY A 48 10.43 -6.20 13.90
C GLY A 48 10.27 -5.89 15.37
N PRO A 49 9.27 -5.04 15.73
CA PRO A 49 8.95 -4.74 17.12
C PRO A 49 8.20 -5.92 17.77
N ASP A 50 8.51 -6.22 19.02
CA ASP A 50 7.73 -7.16 19.84
C ASP A 50 6.58 -6.41 20.53
N LEU A 51 5.44 -6.35 19.87
CA LEU A 51 4.25 -5.59 20.29
C LEU A 51 3.24 -6.42 21.07
N GLN A 52 3.24 -7.75 20.87
CA GLN A 52 2.22 -8.66 21.38
C GLN A 52 2.86 -9.96 21.86
N GLU A 53 2.43 -10.43 23.03
CA GLU A 53 2.86 -11.73 23.58
C GLU A 53 2.45 -12.88 22.65
N GLU A 54 1.21 -12.88 22.16
CA GLU A 54 0.71 -13.80 21.14
C GLU A 54 0.61 -13.07 19.79
N ASN A 55 1.50 -13.39 18.87
CA ASN A 55 1.51 -12.82 17.53
C ASN A 55 1.21 -13.91 16.49
N PRO A 56 0.05 -13.87 15.81
CA PRO A 56 -0.35 -14.91 14.86
C PRO A 56 0.52 -14.97 13.61
N LEU A 57 1.32 -13.93 13.36
CA LEU A 57 2.25 -13.85 12.23
C LEU A 57 3.65 -14.33 12.59
N PHE A 58 3.91 -14.75 13.83
CA PHE A 58 5.21 -15.14 14.31
C PHE A 58 5.22 -16.53 14.95
N ILE A 59 6.05 -17.41 14.42
CA ILE A 59 6.27 -18.76 14.94
C ILE A 59 7.58 -18.78 15.70
N GLU A 60 7.52 -18.75 17.04
CA GLU A 60 8.73 -18.75 17.88
C GLU A 60 9.47 -20.08 17.82
N GLU A 61 10.78 -20.05 17.59
CA GLU A 61 11.65 -21.23 17.54
C GLU A 61 12.78 -21.11 18.58
N LYS A 62 12.51 -21.51 19.82
CA LYS A 62 13.44 -21.38 20.96
C LYS A 62 14.81 -22.06 20.78
N LYS A 63 14.96 -22.95 19.80
CA LYS A 63 16.21 -23.65 19.50
C LYS A 63 16.93 -23.08 18.27
N LEU A 64 16.35 -22.12 17.59
CA LEU A 64 16.97 -21.50 16.42
C LEU A 64 18.10 -20.57 16.85
N PHE A 65 19.28 -20.73 16.26
CA PHE A 65 20.49 -19.93 16.52
C PHE A 65 20.86 -19.76 18.01
N PRO A 66 21.22 -20.87 18.75
CA PRO A 66 21.50 -20.77 20.19
C PRO A 66 22.64 -19.80 20.55
N LYS A 67 23.65 -19.65 19.65
CA LYS A 67 24.72 -18.68 19.83
C LYS A 67 24.22 -17.24 19.77
N TRP A 68 23.25 -16.94 18.89
CA TRP A 68 22.66 -15.60 18.79
C TRP A 68 21.84 -15.29 20.04
N GLN A 69 20.99 -16.21 20.49
CA GLN A 69 20.22 -16.04 21.72
C GLN A 69 21.12 -15.74 22.93
N LYS A 70 22.24 -16.48 23.08
CA LYS A 70 23.20 -16.25 24.13
C LYS A 70 23.84 -14.86 24.02
N ALA A 71 24.32 -14.48 22.84
CA ALA A 71 25.01 -13.19 22.61
C ALA A 71 24.04 -12.00 22.86
N LEU A 72 22.81 -12.08 22.40
CA LEU A 72 21.78 -11.05 22.61
C LEU A 72 21.44 -10.91 24.09
N LYS A 73 21.25 -12.02 24.80
CA LYS A 73 20.99 -12.02 26.25
C LYS A 73 22.16 -11.42 27.04
N GLU A 74 23.40 -11.76 26.70
CA GLU A 74 24.62 -11.19 27.32
C GLU A 74 24.76 -9.69 27.02
N ALA A 75 24.20 -9.21 25.92
CA ALA A 75 24.14 -7.79 25.58
C ALA A 75 22.96 -7.04 26.23
N GLY A 76 22.13 -7.72 27.02
CA GLY A 76 20.94 -7.13 27.64
C GLY A 76 19.78 -6.86 26.68
N LEU A 77 19.81 -7.46 25.49
CA LEU A 77 18.75 -7.31 24.48
C LEU A 77 17.70 -8.42 24.63
N ILE A 78 16.44 -8.02 24.72
CA ILE A 78 15.30 -8.94 24.81
C ILE A 78 14.78 -9.16 23.40
N VAL A 79 15.01 -10.35 22.86
CA VAL A 79 14.67 -10.69 21.47
C VAL A 79 14.06 -12.07 21.39
N ARG A 80 12.92 -12.19 20.76
CA ARG A 80 12.30 -13.48 20.39
C ARG A 80 12.76 -13.85 18.98
N ILE A 81 13.28 -15.06 18.82
CA ILE A 81 13.78 -15.58 17.54
C ILE A 81 12.84 -16.66 17.02
N GLY A 82 12.46 -16.57 15.76
CA GLY A 82 11.55 -17.52 15.13
C GLY A 82 11.42 -17.31 13.63
N ARG A 83 10.24 -17.64 13.12
CA ARG A 83 9.88 -17.50 11.69
C ARG A 83 8.71 -16.55 11.53
N TRP A 84 8.79 -15.72 10.52
CA TRP A 84 7.62 -14.98 10.05
C TRP A 84 6.69 -15.93 9.29
N ASP A 85 5.41 -16.03 9.68
CA ASP A 85 4.44 -16.94 9.04
C ASP A 85 3.88 -16.35 7.72
N VAL A 86 4.79 -16.23 6.76
CA VAL A 86 4.53 -15.78 5.38
C VAL A 86 5.23 -16.73 4.40
N PRO A 87 4.94 -16.67 3.09
CA PRO A 87 5.62 -17.50 2.10
C PRO A 87 7.15 -17.37 2.19
N GLY A 88 7.83 -18.51 2.25
CA GLY A 88 9.28 -18.57 2.46
C GLY A 88 9.70 -18.71 3.93
N LYS A 89 8.83 -18.43 4.89
CA LYS A 89 9.07 -18.53 6.34
C LYS A 89 10.46 -18.00 6.77
N PRO A 90 10.82 -16.74 6.41
CA PRO A 90 12.12 -16.19 6.74
C PRO A 90 12.33 -16.10 8.25
N VAL A 91 13.59 -16.02 8.66
CA VAL A 91 13.92 -15.74 10.05
C VAL A 91 13.38 -14.38 10.45
N ALA A 92 12.75 -14.31 11.62
CA ALA A 92 12.28 -13.07 12.22
C ALA A 92 12.83 -12.93 13.65
N LEU A 93 13.26 -11.72 13.96
CA LEU A 93 13.76 -11.30 15.27
C LEU A 93 12.81 -10.21 15.79
N LEU A 94 12.01 -10.53 16.80
CA LEU A 94 11.13 -9.54 17.43
C LEU A 94 11.83 -8.97 18.65
N VAL A 95 12.08 -7.65 18.63
CA VAL A 95 12.82 -6.96 19.68
C VAL A 95 11.91 -6.17 20.60
N ASP A 96 12.03 -6.41 21.92
CA ASP A 96 11.44 -5.53 22.93
C ASP A 96 12.30 -4.26 23.05
N PHE A 97 11.74 -3.16 22.62
CA PHE A 97 12.39 -1.85 22.62
C PHE A 97 12.00 -0.98 23.83
N LYS A 98 11.03 -1.41 24.63
CA LYS A 98 10.53 -0.64 25.78
C LYS A 98 11.60 -0.28 26.81
N PRO A 99 12.60 -1.16 27.10
CA PRO A 99 13.68 -0.80 28.03
C PRO A 99 14.49 0.43 27.60
N LEU A 100 14.56 0.72 26.29
CA LEU A 100 15.32 1.87 25.77
C LEU A 100 14.69 3.23 26.10
N PHE A 101 13.42 3.27 26.53
CA PHE A 101 12.82 4.52 26.99
C PHE A 101 13.56 5.12 28.20
N ALA A 102 14.22 4.30 29.01
CA ALA A 102 15.08 4.79 30.11
C ALA A 102 16.33 5.53 29.61
N GLU A 103 16.75 5.30 28.37
CA GLU A 103 17.92 5.92 27.74
C GLU A 103 17.52 6.96 26.67
N LYS A 104 16.23 7.25 26.51
CA LYS A 104 15.68 8.03 25.39
C LYS A 104 16.40 9.36 25.19
N ASP A 105 16.55 10.15 26.24
CA ASP A 105 17.16 11.48 26.15
C ASP A 105 18.64 11.41 25.74
N ALA A 106 19.37 10.42 26.24
CA ALA A 106 20.77 10.19 25.85
C ALA A 106 20.88 9.71 24.38
N ILE A 107 19.94 8.90 23.92
CA ILE A 107 19.86 8.45 22.54
C ILE A 107 19.58 9.65 21.62
N TYR A 108 18.63 10.51 21.98
CA TYR A 108 18.28 11.71 21.19
C TYR A 108 19.43 12.72 21.14
N GLN A 109 20.11 12.92 22.28
CA GLN A 109 21.31 13.76 22.29
C GLN A 109 22.39 13.20 21.38
N ALA A 110 22.67 11.90 21.45
CA ALA A 110 23.65 11.25 20.57
C ALA A 110 23.24 11.33 19.08
N ALA A 111 21.95 11.20 18.78
CA ALA A 111 21.42 11.34 17.43
C ALA A 111 21.62 12.77 16.88
N TRP A 112 21.44 13.79 17.72
CA TRP A 112 21.77 15.16 17.37
C TRP A 112 23.27 15.36 17.18
N ASP A 113 24.07 14.96 18.16
CA ASP A 113 25.52 15.19 18.16
C ASP A 113 26.23 14.52 16.97
N TYR A 114 25.82 13.31 16.62
CA TYR A 114 26.46 12.54 15.55
C TYR A 114 25.84 12.73 14.18
N PHE A 115 24.53 12.97 14.13
CA PHE A 115 23.78 12.88 12.87
C PHE A 115 22.97 14.12 12.56
N GLN A 116 22.85 15.07 13.49
CA GLN A 116 21.99 16.26 13.36
C GLN A 116 20.51 15.90 13.18
N VAL A 117 20.06 14.85 13.89
CA VAL A 117 18.66 14.44 13.92
C VAL A 117 17.93 15.23 14.99
N ASP A 118 16.95 16.02 14.59
CA ASP A 118 16.05 16.73 15.50
C ASP A 118 15.07 15.76 16.16
N SER A 119 15.10 15.68 17.49
CA SER A 119 14.13 14.92 18.27
C SER A 119 13.38 15.81 19.28
N LEU A 120 13.61 17.15 19.27
CA LEU A 120 12.94 18.08 20.16
C LEU A 120 11.49 18.35 19.75
N HIS A 121 11.20 18.27 18.45
CA HIS A 121 9.86 18.44 17.87
C HIS A 121 9.12 17.09 17.71
N ALA A 122 9.50 16.07 18.50
CA ALA A 122 8.90 14.75 18.46
C ALA A 122 7.43 14.78 18.92
N TYR A 123 6.57 14.07 18.20
CA TYR A 123 5.17 13.86 18.58
C TYR A 123 4.62 12.54 18.02
N GLY A 124 3.48 12.13 18.57
CA GLY A 124 2.77 10.93 18.10
C GLY A 124 3.60 9.66 18.29
N ASP A 125 3.81 8.92 17.21
CA ASP A 125 4.52 7.64 17.16
C ASP A 125 6.04 7.74 17.07
N TYR A 126 6.62 8.94 17.15
CA TYR A 126 8.06 9.16 16.96
C TYR A 126 8.91 8.42 17.99
N ASP A 127 8.54 8.51 19.26
CA ASP A 127 9.31 7.93 20.37
C ASP A 127 9.38 6.41 20.26
N GLU A 128 8.25 5.74 20.01
CA GLU A 128 8.20 4.27 19.87
C GLU A 128 8.99 3.81 18.64
N ALA A 129 8.81 4.47 17.50
CA ALA A 129 9.52 4.14 16.28
C ALA A 129 11.04 4.34 16.43
N SER A 130 11.47 5.43 17.07
CA SER A 130 12.89 5.72 17.30
C SER A 130 13.53 4.71 18.25
N MET A 131 12.86 4.35 19.34
CA MET A 131 13.37 3.34 20.29
C MET A 131 13.42 1.96 19.63
N PHE A 132 12.42 1.57 18.86
CA PHE A 132 12.45 0.36 18.05
C PHE A 132 13.63 0.37 17.07
N SER A 133 13.79 1.46 16.33
CA SER A 133 14.88 1.61 15.36
C SER A 133 16.24 1.37 16.00
N VAL A 134 16.52 2.02 17.14
CA VAL A 134 17.79 1.86 17.86
C VAL A 134 17.95 0.44 18.40
N ALA A 135 16.88 -0.16 18.93
CA ALA A 135 16.91 -1.55 19.39
C ALA A 135 17.28 -2.52 18.23
N ALA A 136 16.66 -2.34 17.05
CA ALA A 136 16.97 -3.14 15.86
C ALA A 136 18.43 -2.97 15.42
N GLY A 137 18.95 -1.75 15.45
CA GLY A 137 20.38 -1.46 15.19
C GLY A 137 21.31 -2.15 16.18
N ARG A 138 21.00 -2.10 17.48
CA ARG A 138 21.79 -2.79 18.54
C ARG A 138 21.74 -4.32 18.40
N VAL A 139 20.61 -4.89 17.96
CA VAL A 139 20.51 -6.33 17.65
C VAL A 139 21.45 -6.69 16.52
N ALA A 140 21.41 -5.96 15.41
CA ALA A 140 22.28 -6.19 14.27
C ALA A 140 23.75 -5.99 14.65
N GLU A 141 24.09 -4.95 15.41
CA GLU A 141 25.45 -4.68 15.92
C GLU A 141 25.99 -5.86 16.73
N CYS A 142 25.20 -6.36 17.69
CA CYS A 142 25.57 -7.49 18.52
C CYS A 142 25.84 -8.75 17.69
N LEU A 143 24.94 -9.07 16.74
CA LEU A 143 25.07 -10.26 15.90
C LEU A 143 26.26 -10.15 14.94
N CYS A 144 26.42 -9.01 14.29
CA CYS A 144 27.55 -8.76 13.39
C CYS A 144 28.87 -8.82 14.13
N GLY A 145 28.95 -8.24 15.34
CA GLY A 145 30.18 -8.20 16.11
C GLY A 145 30.57 -9.51 16.78
N LYS A 146 29.61 -10.33 17.22
CA LYS A 146 29.86 -11.52 18.06
C LYS A 146 29.54 -12.85 17.40
N CYS A 147 28.69 -12.88 16.38
CA CYS A 147 28.13 -14.14 15.87
C CYS A 147 28.46 -14.44 14.41
N LEU A 148 28.71 -13.42 13.59
CA LEU A 148 28.95 -13.56 12.17
C LEU A 148 30.48 -13.51 11.85
N PRO A 149 30.93 -14.18 10.77
CA PRO A 149 32.32 -14.12 10.34
C PRO A 149 32.78 -12.68 10.07
N SER A 150 34.05 -12.38 10.39
CA SER A 150 34.62 -11.03 10.23
C SER A 150 34.74 -10.60 8.77
N ASP A 151 34.81 -11.55 7.84
CA ASP A 151 34.94 -11.37 6.39
C ASP A 151 33.58 -11.48 5.66
N ALA A 152 32.49 -11.76 6.38
CA ALA A 152 31.16 -11.85 5.79
C ALA A 152 30.70 -10.51 5.22
N LYS A 153 30.15 -10.55 4.00
CA LYS A 153 29.45 -9.41 3.37
C LYS A 153 28.06 -9.31 3.96
N ILE A 154 27.82 -8.25 4.71
CA ILE A 154 26.56 -8.04 5.44
C ILE A 154 25.88 -6.78 4.90
N VAL A 155 24.58 -6.90 4.63
CA VAL A 155 23.72 -5.76 4.31
C VAL A 155 22.69 -5.58 5.42
N TYR A 156 22.53 -4.35 5.90
CA TYR A 156 21.41 -3.93 6.74
C TYR A 156 20.53 -2.96 5.97
N GLN A 157 19.28 -3.34 5.72
CA GLN A 157 18.29 -2.51 5.03
C GLN A 157 17.26 -1.98 6.02
N ALA A 158 17.17 -0.66 6.13
CA ALA A 158 16.17 0.04 6.95
C ALA A 158 15.04 0.56 6.06
N HIS A 159 13.79 0.32 6.47
CA HIS A 159 12.60 0.75 5.75
C HIS A 159 11.91 1.89 6.48
N GLU A 160 11.76 3.03 5.80
CA GLU A 160 11.16 4.27 6.29
C GLU A 160 11.94 4.95 7.43
N TRP A 161 11.57 6.19 7.74
CA TRP A 161 12.13 6.95 8.85
C TRP A 161 12.08 6.18 10.18
N MET A 162 11.07 5.33 10.36
CA MET A 162 10.84 4.52 11.56
C MET A 162 11.96 3.53 11.88
N SER A 163 12.87 3.26 10.95
CA SER A 163 14.02 2.36 11.14
C SER A 163 15.38 3.01 10.82
N GLY A 164 15.36 4.27 10.42
CA GLY A 164 16.57 4.99 9.98
C GLY A 164 17.57 5.31 11.09
N MET A 165 17.10 5.70 12.28
CA MET A 165 17.98 6.07 13.39
C MET A 165 18.92 4.92 13.80
N GLY A 166 18.39 3.71 13.94
CA GLY A 166 19.18 2.53 14.28
C GLY A 166 20.19 2.14 13.20
N MET A 167 19.84 2.34 11.92
CA MET A 167 20.78 2.14 10.81
C MET A 167 21.99 3.09 10.92
N MET A 168 21.76 4.36 11.26
CA MET A 168 22.84 5.34 11.42
C MET A 168 23.77 4.99 12.59
N PHE A 169 23.21 4.59 13.74
CA PHE A 169 24.01 4.09 14.87
C PHE A 169 24.77 2.82 14.52
N LEU A 170 24.13 1.85 13.84
CA LEU A 170 24.77 0.63 13.39
C LEU A 170 25.95 0.91 12.47
N LYS A 171 25.80 1.79 11.49
CA LYS A 171 26.88 2.16 10.57
C LYS A 171 28.07 2.77 11.30
N LYS A 172 27.81 3.60 12.31
CA LYS A 172 28.87 4.18 13.16
C LYS A 172 29.59 3.12 13.98
N ALA A 173 28.86 2.16 14.58
CA ALA A 173 29.42 1.12 15.45
C ALA A 173 30.08 -0.03 14.67
N GLN A 174 29.56 -0.36 13.49
CA GLN A 174 30.00 -1.46 12.63
C GLN A 174 30.20 -1.00 11.18
N PRO A 175 31.23 -0.20 10.86
CA PRO A 175 31.43 0.38 9.52
C PRO A 175 31.54 -0.66 8.38
N ARG A 176 31.83 -1.92 8.70
CA ARG A 176 31.89 -3.03 7.74
C ARG A 176 30.51 -3.52 7.24
N VAL A 177 29.43 -3.10 7.89
CA VAL A 177 28.06 -3.45 7.49
C VAL A 177 27.60 -2.45 6.44
N ALA A 178 27.32 -2.94 5.23
CA ALA A 178 26.76 -2.12 4.17
C ALA A 178 25.30 -1.77 4.51
N THR A 179 24.95 -0.49 4.37
CA THR A 179 23.64 0.00 4.76
C THR A 179 22.80 0.44 3.55
N ILE A 180 21.53 0.05 3.55
CA ILE A 180 20.52 0.51 2.58
C ILE A 180 19.41 1.20 3.35
N PHE A 181 19.07 2.40 2.93
CA PHE A 181 17.87 3.09 3.41
C PHE A 181 16.83 3.14 2.30
N THR A 182 15.62 2.66 2.59
CA THR A 182 14.51 2.65 1.64
C THR A 182 13.37 3.51 2.16
N THR A 183 13.10 4.63 1.50
CA THR A 183 11.90 5.42 1.74
C THR A 183 10.81 4.99 0.76
N HIS A 184 9.64 4.58 1.28
CA HIS A 184 8.50 4.15 0.46
C HIS A 184 7.59 5.30 0.06
N ALA A 185 7.64 6.38 0.83
CA ALA A 185 7.01 7.67 0.56
C ALA A 185 7.76 8.72 1.36
N THR A 186 8.06 9.87 0.81
CA THR A 186 8.65 10.94 1.63
C THR A 186 7.63 11.38 2.69
N SER A 187 8.09 11.53 3.95
CA SER A 187 7.23 11.96 5.06
C SER A 187 6.60 13.33 4.75
N ILE A 188 7.38 14.23 4.16
CA ILE A 188 6.94 15.58 3.81
C ILE A 188 6.02 15.60 2.58
N GLY A 189 6.31 14.85 1.52
CA GLY A 189 5.43 14.75 0.34
C GLY A 189 4.05 14.24 0.72
N ARG A 190 4.01 13.20 1.55
CA ARG A 190 2.75 12.66 2.11
C ARG A 190 2.01 13.70 2.96
N SER A 191 2.72 14.46 3.80
CA SER A 191 2.13 15.50 4.65
C SER A 191 1.59 16.68 3.83
N ILE A 192 2.30 17.13 2.80
CA ILE A 192 1.82 18.19 1.90
C ILE A 192 0.52 17.75 1.24
N ALA A 193 0.50 16.56 0.64
CA ALA A 193 -0.68 16.00 -0.02
C ALA A 193 -1.86 15.80 0.95
N GLY A 194 -1.60 15.24 2.14
CA GLY A 194 -2.61 14.95 3.17
C GLY A 194 -3.20 16.20 3.81
N ASN A 195 -2.47 17.30 3.86
CA ASN A 195 -2.93 18.60 4.38
C ASN A 195 -3.56 19.50 3.30
N ASN A 196 -4.03 18.93 2.18
CA ASN A 196 -4.70 19.62 1.09
C ASN A 196 -3.87 20.75 0.43
N LYS A 197 -2.55 20.72 0.55
CA LYS A 197 -1.67 21.62 -0.20
C LYS A 197 -1.51 21.12 -1.63
N LEU A 198 -1.21 22.03 -2.55
CA LEU A 198 -1.05 21.73 -3.98
C LEU A 198 0.38 21.22 -4.24
N LEU A 199 0.58 19.91 -4.00
CA LEU A 199 1.92 19.30 -4.06
C LEU A 199 2.55 19.45 -5.44
N TYR A 200 1.80 19.17 -6.51
CA TYR A 200 2.38 19.10 -7.85
C TYR A 200 2.53 20.47 -8.51
N LYS A 201 1.58 21.38 -8.27
CA LYS A 201 1.59 22.73 -8.84
C LYS A 201 2.77 23.56 -8.36
N TYR A 202 3.16 23.39 -7.10
CA TYR A 202 4.26 24.14 -6.48
C TYR A 202 5.47 23.26 -6.16
N PHE A 203 5.55 22.08 -6.76
CA PHE A 203 6.54 21.06 -6.43
C PHE A 203 7.98 21.60 -6.43
N GLU A 204 8.39 22.26 -7.49
CA GLU A 204 9.75 22.83 -7.67
C GLU A 204 10.06 23.98 -6.67
N GLY A 205 9.03 24.57 -6.08
CA GLY A 205 9.18 25.67 -5.10
C GLY A 205 9.20 25.21 -3.65
N TYR A 206 8.86 23.94 -3.36
CA TYR A 206 8.89 23.46 -1.99
C TYR A 206 10.31 23.17 -1.51
N ASN A 207 10.66 23.69 -0.34
CA ASN A 207 11.83 23.29 0.43
C ASN A 207 11.41 22.31 1.53
N GLY A 208 12.06 21.16 1.62
CA GLY A 208 11.66 20.10 2.56
C GLY A 208 11.76 20.50 4.02
N ASP A 209 12.84 21.19 4.41
CA ASP A 209 13.04 21.61 5.80
C ASP A 209 12.03 22.70 6.22
N GLN A 210 11.73 23.65 5.30
CA GLN A 210 10.70 24.66 5.53
C GLN A 210 9.32 24.01 5.68
N MET A 211 9.00 23.06 4.79
CA MET A 211 7.71 22.36 4.85
C MET A 211 7.61 21.47 6.08
N ALA A 212 8.71 20.90 6.54
CA ALA A 212 8.74 20.13 7.79
C ALA A 212 8.36 21.01 8.97
N SER A 213 8.92 22.22 9.06
CA SER A 213 8.59 23.20 10.11
C SER A 213 7.13 23.66 10.00
N GLU A 214 6.66 23.98 8.79
CA GLU A 214 5.28 24.45 8.57
C GLU A 214 4.22 23.38 8.95
N LEU A 215 4.56 22.10 8.75
CA LEU A 215 3.65 20.96 9.00
C LEU A 215 3.92 20.24 10.32
N SER A 216 4.83 20.75 11.16
CA SER A 216 5.26 20.16 12.43
C SER A 216 5.78 18.72 12.24
N MET A 217 6.65 18.53 11.25
CA MET A 217 7.22 17.23 10.87
C MET A 217 8.74 17.18 11.03
N GLU A 218 9.34 18.16 11.71
CA GLU A 218 10.80 18.36 11.78
C GLU A 218 11.53 17.09 12.20
N SER A 219 11.08 16.44 13.28
CA SER A 219 11.76 15.25 13.80
C SER A 219 11.71 14.08 12.82
N LYS A 220 10.55 13.76 12.25
CA LYS A 220 10.40 12.67 11.27
C LYS A 220 11.18 12.94 9.99
N HIS A 221 11.10 14.18 9.50
CA HIS A 221 11.82 14.63 8.31
C HIS A 221 13.35 14.57 8.52
N SER A 222 13.85 15.03 9.66
CA SER A 222 15.29 15.02 9.92
C SER A 222 15.87 13.59 9.98
N VAL A 223 15.15 12.64 10.59
CA VAL A 223 15.55 11.21 10.57
C VAL A 223 15.59 10.68 9.14
N GLU A 224 14.54 10.93 8.35
CA GLU A 224 14.45 10.47 6.96
C GLU A 224 15.58 11.04 6.12
N LYS A 225 15.78 12.36 6.17
CA LYS A 225 16.82 13.09 5.45
C LYS A 225 18.22 12.61 5.83
N GLN A 226 18.53 12.54 7.12
CA GLN A 226 19.84 12.09 7.59
C GLN A 226 20.11 10.62 7.26
N SER A 227 19.09 9.76 7.33
CA SER A 227 19.22 8.36 6.90
C SER A 227 19.55 8.24 5.42
N ALA A 228 18.91 9.04 4.57
CA ALA A 228 19.17 9.08 3.13
C ALA A 228 20.61 9.52 2.83
N PHE A 229 21.15 10.52 3.55
CA PHE A 229 22.51 10.99 3.35
C PHE A 229 23.57 10.00 3.82
N ARG A 230 23.30 9.22 4.88
CA ARG A 230 24.29 8.38 5.54
C ARG A 230 24.30 6.93 5.09
N ALA A 231 23.25 6.47 4.41
CA ALA A 231 23.21 5.13 3.85
C ALA A 231 24.28 4.93 2.74
N ASP A 232 24.78 3.73 2.60
CA ASP A 232 25.64 3.36 1.47
C ASP A 232 24.87 3.32 0.17
N CYS A 233 23.58 2.93 0.24
CA CYS A 233 22.68 2.98 -0.90
C CYS A 233 21.33 3.55 -0.44
N PHE A 234 20.92 4.68 -1.00
CA PHE A 234 19.61 5.28 -0.77
C PHE A 234 18.65 4.87 -1.87
N THR A 235 17.49 4.33 -1.51
CA THR A 235 16.52 3.75 -2.45
C THR A 235 15.10 4.22 -2.19
N THR A 236 14.27 4.13 -3.22
CA THR A 236 12.82 4.36 -3.15
C THR A 236 12.08 3.44 -4.13
N VAL A 237 10.75 3.52 -4.16
CA VAL A 237 9.91 2.53 -4.85
C VAL A 237 9.47 2.92 -6.26
N SER A 238 9.60 4.20 -6.66
CA SER A 238 9.20 4.67 -7.99
C SER A 238 10.03 5.87 -8.45
N ALA A 239 10.04 6.13 -9.74
CA ALA A 239 10.69 7.31 -10.32
C ALA A 239 10.07 8.61 -9.78
N PHE A 240 8.76 8.60 -9.53
CA PHE A 240 8.04 9.72 -8.96
C PHE A 240 8.52 10.05 -7.54
N THR A 241 8.58 9.05 -6.66
CA THR A 241 9.10 9.23 -5.29
C THR A 241 10.60 9.59 -5.31
N ALA A 242 11.36 9.13 -6.32
CA ALA A 242 12.76 9.54 -6.49
C ALA A 242 12.90 11.06 -6.75
N ARG A 243 11.98 11.65 -7.52
CA ARG A 243 11.91 13.11 -7.68
C ARG A 243 11.59 13.82 -6.36
N GLU A 244 10.65 13.29 -5.58
CA GLU A 244 10.34 13.81 -4.25
C GLU A 244 11.56 13.77 -3.33
N CYS A 245 12.30 12.66 -3.32
CA CYS A 245 13.53 12.54 -2.53
C CYS A 245 14.54 13.65 -2.91
N THR A 246 14.73 13.89 -4.20
CA THR A 246 15.64 14.95 -4.67
C THR A 246 15.18 16.34 -4.22
N GLN A 247 13.88 16.63 -4.36
CA GLN A 247 13.32 17.96 -4.07
C GLN A 247 13.16 18.22 -2.56
N LEU A 248 12.69 17.21 -1.81
CA LEU A 248 12.26 17.40 -0.43
C LEU A 248 13.29 16.91 0.61
N LEU A 249 14.18 15.99 0.24
CA LEU A 249 15.25 15.51 1.10
C LEU A 249 16.64 16.04 0.69
N ASP A 250 16.75 16.84 -0.38
CA ASP A 250 18.00 17.30 -0.99
C ASP A 250 18.95 16.15 -1.36
N LYS A 251 18.41 14.96 -1.64
CA LYS A 251 19.19 13.76 -1.89
C LYS A 251 18.58 12.92 -3.01
N SER A 252 19.31 12.76 -4.11
CA SER A 252 18.93 11.83 -5.16
C SER A 252 19.12 10.40 -4.73
N VAL A 253 18.21 9.52 -5.15
CA VAL A 253 18.29 8.08 -4.87
C VAL A 253 19.37 7.40 -5.74
N ASP A 254 20.02 6.38 -5.19
CA ASP A 254 21.00 5.57 -5.91
C ASP A 254 20.31 4.51 -6.78
N CYS A 255 19.16 4.00 -6.34
CA CYS A 255 18.43 2.96 -7.04
C CYS A 255 16.91 3.02 -6.75
N VAL A 256 16.09 2.71 -7.76
CA VAL A 256 14.63 2.55 -7.60
C VAL A 256 14.30 1.07 -7.48
N LEU A 257 13.55 0.71 -6.44
CA LEU A 257 13.13 -0.65 -6.11
C LEU A 257 11.61 -0.80 -6.31
N PRO A 258 11.12 -1.07 -7.52
CA PRO A 258 9.69 -1.21 -7.76
C PRO A 258 9.11 -2.38 -6.97
N ASN A 259 7.87 -2.23 -6.48
CA ASN A 259 7.23 -3.23 -5.66
C ASN A 259 6.58 -4.33 -6.51
N GLY A 260 7.04 -5.55 -6.33
CA GLY A 260 6.50 -6.72 -7.01
C GLY A 260 5.28 -7.33 -6.31
N PHE A 261 4.71 -8.32 -6.94
CA PHE A 261 3.57 -9.08 -6.43
C PHE A 261 3.75 -10.58 -6.70
N GLU A 262 3.17 -11.42 -5.86
CA GLU A 262 3.07 -12.86 -6.09
C GLU A 262 1.62 -13.23 -6.36
N ASP A 263 1.39 -14.13 -7.33
CA ASP A 263 0.05 -14.54 -7.75
C ASP A 263 -0.29 -16.01 -7.40
N ASP A 264 0.52 -16.64 -6.57
CA ASP A 264 0.37 -18.06 -6.21
C ASP A 264 -1.01 -18.38 -5.59
N PHE A 265 -1.60 -17.41 -4.89
CA PHE A 265 -2.91 -17.52 -4.24
C PHE A 265 -4.08 -17.05 -5.11
N VAL A 266 -3.81 -16.49 -6.28
CA VAL A 266 -4.86 -16.05 -7.22
C VAL A 266 -5.52 -17.28 -7.83
N PRO A 267 -6.86 -17.42 -7.74
CA PRO A 267 -7.55 -18.54 -8.34
C PRO A 267 -7.42 -18.52 -9.86
N LYS A 268 -7.29 -19.70 -10.49
CA LYS A 268 -7.08 -19.82 -11.95
C LYS A 268 -8.17 -20.69 -12.60
N GLY A 269 -8.43 -20.47 -13.88
CA GLY A 269 -9.33 -21.30 -14.69
C GLY A 269 -10.77 -21.40 -14.14
N ALA A 270 -11.28 -22.62 -14.06
CA ALA A 270 -12.66 -22.89 -13.60
C ALA A 270 -12.89 -22.41 -12.15
N SER A 271 -11.87 -22.49 -11.28
CA SER A 271 -11.96 -22.01 -9.89
C SER A 271 -12.16 -20.49 -9.84
N PHE A 272 -11.45 -19.72 -10.67
CA PHE A 272 -11.65 -18.28 -10.78
C PHE A 272 -13.09 -17.96 -11.23
N SER A 273 -13.57 -18.61 -12.29
CA SER A 273 -14.93 -18.39 -12.82
C SER A 273 -16.01 -18.71 -11.79
N ALA A 274 -15.85 -19.78 -11.00
CA ALA A 274 -16.77 -20.14 -9.93
C ALA A 274 -16.78 -19.11 -8.79
N LYS A 275 -15.60 -18.68 -8.33
CA LYS A 275 -15.47 -17.65 -7.28
C LYS A 275 -16.04 -16.32 -7.75
N ARG A 276 -15.78 -15.91 -8.99
CA ARG A 276 -16.33 -14.69 -9.58
C ARG A 276 -17.87 -14.72 -9.58
N ARG A 277 -18.50 -15.80 -10.08
CA ARG A 277 -19.97 -15.91 -10.07
C ARG A 277 -20.55 -15.85 -8.66
N ALA A 278 -19.93 -16.54 -7.70
CA ALA A 278 -20.37 -16.52 -6.31
C ALA A 278 -20.23 -15.13 -5.66
N ALA A 279 -19.15 -14.42 -5.94
CA ALA A 279 -18.93 -13.07 -5.44
C ALA A 279 -19.89 -12.06 -6.08
N ARG A 280 -20.08 -12.09 -7.41
CA ARG A 280 -21.08 -11.24 -8.10
C ARG A 280 -22.48 -11.45 -7.54
N LYS A 281 -22.91 -12.70 -7.42
CA LYS A 281 -24.24 -13.02 -6.85
C LYS A 281 -24.42 -12.45 -5.44
N MET A 282 -23.37 -12.47 -4.62
CA MET A 282 -23.42 -11.90 -3.26
C MET A 282 -23.52 -10.37 -3.31
N ILE A 283 -22.71 -9.73 -4.12
CA ILE A 283 -22.71 -8.26 -4.26
C ILE A 283 -24.05 -7.77 -4.80
N LEU A 284 -24.56 -8.38 -5.88
CA LEU A 284 -25.88 -8.03 -6.45
C LEU A 284 -27.00 -8.22 -5.44
N LYS A 285 -26.98 -9.33 -4.67
CA LYS A 285 -27.96 -9.57 -3.60
C LYS A 285 -27.96 -8.47 -2.53
N VAL A 286 -26.78 -7.99 -2.12
CA VAL A 286 -26.66 -6.90 -1.16
C VAL A 286 -27.22 -5.60 -1.75
N ALA A 287 -26.88 -5.30 -3.01
CA ALA A 287 -27.40 -4.13 -3.71
C ALA A 287 -28.94 -4.17 -3.86
N GLU A 288 -29.50 -5.33 -4.23
CA GLU A 288 -30.95 -5.55 -4.30
C GLU A 288 -31.64 -5.35 -2.94
N ALA A 289 -31.02 -5.85 -1.86
CA ALA A 289 -31.55 -5.66 -0.51
C ALA A 289 -31.51 -4.20 -0.05
N LEU A 290 -30.50 -3.43 -0.45
CA LEU A 290 -30.40 -2.00 -0.13
C LEU A 290 -31.36 -1.14 -0.93
N THR A 291 -31.48 -1.39 -2.24
CA THR A 291 -32.21 -0.51 -3.16
C THR A 291 -33.67 -0.92 -3.37
N GLY A 292 -34.02 -2.18 -3.10
CA GLY A 292 -35.32 -2.75 -3.46
C GLY A 292 -35.51 -2.97 -4.98
N GLU A 293 -34.42 -2.85 -5.75
CA GLU A 293 -34.43 -3.01 -7.21
C GLU A 293 -33.73 -4.28 -7.62
N LYS A 294 -34.26 -4.96 -8.64
CA LYS A 294 -33.60 -6.15 -9.21
C LYS A 294 -32.37 -5.74 -9.99
N MET A 295 -31.24 -6.40 -9.70
CA MET A 295 -30.00 -6.22 -10.43
C MET A 295 -29.89 -7.25 -11.56
N ASP A 296 -29.46 -6.78 -12.73
CA ASP A 296 -29.19 -7.64 -13.88
C ASP A 296 -27.80 -8.30 -13.70
N ASP A 297 -27.67 -9.55 -14.16
CA ASP A 297 -26.37 -10.24 -14.20
C ASP A 297 -25.34 -9.50 -15.08
N GLU A 298 -25.81 -8.70 -16.05
CA GLU A 298 -24.99 -7.83 -16.91
C GLU A 298 -24.64 -6.47 -16.27
N THR A 299 -25.21 -6.13 -15.11
CA THR A 299 -24.84 -4.90 -14.37
C THR A 299 -23.32 -4.84 -14.17
N LEU A 300 -22.70 -3.76 -14.65
CA LEU A 300 -21.25 -3.55 -14.53
C LEU A 300 -20.89 -3.27 -13.06
N ILE A 301 -20.02 -4.07 -12.47
CA ILE A 301 -19.54 -3.83 -11.12
C ILE A 301 -18.19 -3.13 -11.20
N VAL A 302 -18.12 -1.91 -10.69
CA VAL A 302 -16.88 -1.13 -10.58
C VAL A 302 -16.56 -0.86 -9.11
N SER A 303 -15.30 -0.83 -8.74
CA SER A 303 -14.93 -0.57 -7.34
C SER A 303 -13.71 0.33 -7.20
N THR A 304 -13.62 0.96 -6.04
CA THR A 304 -12.39 1.55 -5.50
C THR A 304 -12.15 1.01 -4.10
N SER A 305 -10.88 0.90 -3.71
CA SER A 305 -10.52 0.39 -2.39
C SER A 305 -9.22 1.03 -1.87
N GLY A 306 -9.05 1.02 -0.55
CA GLY A 306 -7.86 1.54 0.09
C GLY A 306 -8.09 2.00 1.51
N ARG A 307 -7.06 2.58 2.13
CA ARG A 307 -7.21 3.25 3.43
C ARG A 307 -8.10 4.48 3.28
N ASN A 308 -8.76 4.87 4.36
CA ASN A 308 -9.61 6.08 4.37
C ASN A 308 -8.76 7.37 4.32
N ASP A 309 -8.11 7.58 3.19
CA ASP A 309 -7.36 8.77 2.84
C ASP A 309 -8.02 9.44 1.63
N PHE A 310 -9.06 10.23 1.92
CA PHE A 310 -10.08 10.68 0.99
C PHE A 310 -9.52 11.32 -0.28
N ARG A 311 -8.60 12.28 -0.14
CA ARG A 311 -8.01 13.00 -1.28
C ARG A 311 -6.86 12.21 -1.91
N CYS A 312 -5.94 11.68 -1.07
CA CYS A 312 -4.76 11.01 -1.61
C CYS A 312 -5.14 9.75 -2.41
N LYS A 313 -6.18 9.03 -1.98
CA LYS A 313 -6.72 7.89 -2.72
C LYS A 313 -7.70 8.26 -3.84
N GLY A 314 -8.12 9.53 -3.92
CA GLY A 314 -8.96 10.04 -4.98
C GLY A 314 -10.43 9.60 -4.91
N PHE A 315 -10.95 9.31 -3.70
CA PHE A 315 -12.37 8.96 -3.55
C PHE A 315 -13.29 10.09 -3.98
N ASP A 316 -12.84 11.33 -3.85
CA ASP A 316 -13.51 12.51 -4.39
C ASP A 316 -13.67 12.45 -5.92
N VAL A 317 -12.60 12.16 -6.64
CA VAL A 317 -12.63 12.04 -8.12
C VAL A 317 -13.44 10.82 -8.56
N TYR A 318 -13.34 9.71 -7.82
CA TYR A 318 -14.18 8.53 -8.09
C TYR A 318 -15.67 8.85 -8.00
N LEU A 319 -16.10 9.51 -6.92
CA LEU A 319 -17.52 9.88 -6.72
C LEU A 319 -18.00 10.89 -7.76
N GLU A 320 -17.19 11.90 -8.08
CA GLU A 320 -17.48 12.86 -9.13
C GLU A 320 -17.64 12.16 -10.50
N ALA A 321 -16.76 11.20 -10.81
CA ALA A 321 -16.85 10.41 -12.04
C ALA A 321 -18.16 9.60 -12.11
N MET A 322 -18.58 9.00 -10.98
CA MET A 322 -19.85 8.26 -10.91
C MET A 322 -21.07 9.19 -11.08
N ALA A 323 -21.02 10.40 -10.53
CA ALA A 323 -22.07 11.39 -10.70
C ALA A 323 -22.18 11.86 -12.17
N GLN A 324 -21.04 12.15 -12.80
CA GLN A 324 -21.01 12.52 -14.23
C GLN A 324 -21.52 11.36 -15.11
N LEU A 325 -21.12 10.12 -14.82
CA LEU A 325 -21.60 8.94 -15.54
C LEU A 325 -23.13 8.78 -15.38
N ASN A 326 -23.64 8.90 -14.15
CA ASN A 326 -25.09 8.80 -13.88
C ASN A 326 -25.88 9.84 -14.68
N ALA A 327 -25.44 11.10 -14.66
CA ALA A 327 -26.06 12.17 -15.43
C ALA A 327 -26.07 11.90 -16.95
N ARG A 328 -24.95 11.40 -17.50
CA ARG A 328 -24.81 11.06 -18.92
C ARG A 328 -25.70 9.89 -19.32
N LEU A 329 -25.77 8.84 -18.52
CA LEU A 329 -26.62 7.68 -18.81
C LEU A 329 -28.11 8.05 -18.75
N LYS A 330 -28.51 8.89 -17.79
CA LYS A 330 -29.88 9.40 -17.68
C LYS A 330 -30.27 10.26 -18.88
N SER A 331 -29.37 11.12 -19.37
CA SER A 331 -29.67 11.99 -20.53
C SER A 331 -29.87 11.22 -21.84
N LYS A 332 -29.29 10.01 -21.98
CA LYS A 332 -29.43 9.16 -23.17
C LYS A 332 -30.74 8.36 -23.21
N GLN A 333 -31.51 8.30 -22.12
CA GLN A 333 -32.73 7.48 -22.05
C GLN A 333 -33.94 8.12 -22.68
N GLY A 334 -33.87 9.37 -23.12
CA GLY A 334 -34.98 10.08 -23.79
C GLY A 334 -36.18 10.38 -22.89
N GLU A 335 -37.08 11.29 -23.35
CA GLU A 335 -38.25 11.72 -22.57
C GLU A 335 -39.36 10.65 -22.46
N GLU A 336 -39.36 9.65 -23.34
CA GLU A 336 -40.39 8.61 -23.40
C GLU A 336 -40.23 7.49 -22.37
N GLN A 337 -39.06 7.39 -21.72
CA GLN A 337 -38.74 6.38 -20.68
C GLN A 337 -38.50 7.01 -19.29
N ARG A 338 -39.28 8.03 -18.92
CA ARG A 338 -39.27 8.61 -17.56
C ARG A 338 -39.91 7.68 -16.53
N GLY A 339 -39.51 6.42 -16.52
CA GLY A 339 -39.86 5.39 -15.56
C GLY A 339 -38.65 4.88 -14.78
N GLU A 340 -38.80 3.74 -14.17
CA GLU A 340 -37.71 3.04 -13.50
C GLU A 340 -36.56 2.76 -14.47
N CYS A 341 -35.36 3.31 -14.19
CA CYS A 341 -34.16 3.06 -14.96
C CYS A 341 -33.52 1.77 -14.48
N ALA A 342 -33.29 0.80 -15.37
CA ALA A 342 -32.52 -0.36 -15.01
C ALA A 342 -31.10 0.05 -14.60
N THR A 343 -30.62 -0.41 -13.43
CA THR A 343 -29.25 -0.16 -12.97
C THR A 343 -28.25 -0.72 -13.96
N LYS A 344 -27.39 0.14 -14.48
CA LYS A 344 -26.35 -0.21 -15.46
C LYS A 344 -25.00 -0.43 -14.80
N VAL A 345 -24.70 0.34 -13.74
CA VAL A 345 -23.43 0.31 -13.04
C VAL A 345 -23.68 0.26 -11.52
N LEU A 346 -23.00 -0.66 -10.87
CA LEU A 346 -22.92 -0.75 -9.41
C LEU A 346 -21.49 -0.36 -8.99
N ALA A 347 -21.37 0.78 -8.33
CA ALA A 347 -20.12 1.38 -7.91
C ALA A 347 -19.89 1.12 -6.41
N LEU A 348 -18.83 0.38 -6.09
CA LEU A 348 -18.48 0.00 -4.72
C LEU A 348 -17.32 0.86 -4.21
N ILE A 349 -17.38 1.21 -2.94
CA ILE A 349 -16.30 1.90 -2.21
C ILE A 349 -15.93 1.05 -1.01
N GLU A 350 -14.84 0.31 -1.13
CA GLU A 350 -14.35 -0.67 -0.14
C GLU A 350 -13.28 0.00 0.73
N VAL A 351 -13.73 0.78 1.72
CA VAL A 351 -12.86 1.66 2.52
C VAL A 351 -13.19 1.51 4.00
N PRO A 352 -12.26 1.01 4.84
CA PRO A 352 -12.51 0.90 6.28
C PRO A 352 -12.80 2.28 6.90
N CYS A 353 -13.93 2.39 7.59
CA CYS A 353 -14.34 3.57 8.33
C CYS A 353 -14.55 3.22 9.80
N TRP A 354 -14.90 4.22 10.61
CA TRP A 354 -15.22 4.01 12.02
C TRP A 354 -16.62 3.42 12.17
N MET A 355 -16.73 2.11 11.93
CA MET A 355 -18.00 1.39 11.91
C MET A 355 -18.43 0.85 13.29
N LEU A 356 -19.74 0.76 13.48
CA LEU A 356 -20.38 0.09 14.62
C LEU A 356 -20.57 -1.41 14.37
N GLY A 357 -20.94 -1.79 13.14
CA GLY A 357 -21.21 -3.17 12.77
C GLY A 357 -22.13 -3.28 11.54
N PRO A 358 -22.49 -4.51 11.13
CA PRO A 358 -23.39 -4.73 10.02
C PRO A 358 -24.81 -4.24 10.35
N ARG A 359 -25.49 -3.64 9.38
CA ARG A 359 -26.85 -3.13 9.54
C ARG A 359 -27.87 -4.27 9.70
N GLU A 360 -28.63 -4.25 10.78
CA GLU A 360 -29.64 -5.30 11.06
C GLU A 360 -30.77 -5.31 10.05
N ASP A 361 -31.26 -4.14 9.59
CA ASP A 361 -32.33 -4.03 8.58
C ASP A 361 -31.89 -4.63 7.25
N LEU A 362 -30.64 -4.43 6.84
CA LEU A 362 -30.06 -5.06 5.66
C LEU A 362 -29.97 -6.59 5.82
N LEU A 363 -29.47 -7.06 6.96
CA LEU A 363 -29.39 -8.49 7.25
C LEU A 363 -30.75 -9.19 7.23
N GLN A 364 -31.78 -8.53 7.74
CA GLN A 364 -33.17 -9.04 7.68
C GLN A 364 -33.65 -9.16 6.25
N ARG A 365 -33.51 -8.09 5.45
CA ARG A 365 -33.89 -8.10 4.03
C ARG A 365 -33.15 -9.17 3.22
N MET A 366 -31.87 -9.36 3.46
CA MET A 366 -31.08 -10.39 2.79
C MET A 366 -31.58 -11.83 3.06
N LYS A 367 -32.39 -12.05 4.10
CA LYS A 367 -33.02 -13.35 4.39
C LYS A 367 -34.33 -13.55 3.66
N GLU A 368 -34.93 -12.50 3.13
CA GLU A 368 -36.19 -12.58 2.40
C GLU A 368 -36.01 -13.35 1.08
N LYS A 369 -37.04 -14.15 0.73
CA LYS A 369 -37.03 -14.95 -0.51
C LYS A 369 -37.49 -14.15 -1.73
N LYS A 370 -38.21 -13.07 -1.51
CA LYS A 370 -38.71 -12.16 -2.57
C LYS A 370 -37.88 -10.89 -2.55
N LEU A 371 -37.79 -10.24 -3.70
CA LEU A 371 -37.20 -8.92 -3.80
C LEU A 371 -38.03 -7.96 -2.92
N PRO A 372 -37.38 -7.24 -1.98
CA PRO A 372 -38.08 -6.28 -1.13
C PRO A 372 -38.62 -5.11 -1.94
N GLU A 373 -39.78 -4.58 -1.54
CA GLU A 373 -40.32 -3.35 -2.16
C GLU A 373 -39.66 -2.11 -1.56
N GLY A 374 -39.14 -1.23 -2.41
CA GLY A 374 -38.54 0.06 -2.06
C GLY A 374 -37.17 -0.03 -1.40
N ALA A 375 -36.42 1.07 -1.42
CA ALA A 375 -35.11 1.18 -0.84
C ALA A 375 -35.13 1.22 0.70
N LEU A 376 -34.05 0.70 1.33
CA LEU A 376 -33.80 0.95 2.75
C LEU A 376 -33.45 2.43 3.01
N PRO A 377 -33.63 2.95 4.23
CA PRO A 377 -33.04 4.23 4.61
C PRO A 377 -31.52 4.17 4.37
N ASN A 378 -30.95 5.25 3.81
CA ASN A 378 -29.53 5.30 3.43
C ASN A 378 -29.05 4.07 2.62
N PRO A 379 -29.58 3.85 1.40
CA PRO A 379 -29.29 2.65 0.61
C PRO A 379 -27.87 2.64 0.04
N MET A 380 -27.05 3.65 0.37
CA MET A 380 -25.66 3.80 -0.07
C MET A 380 -24.63 3.22 0.91
N ILE A 381 -25.06 2.53 1.99
CA ILE A 381 -24.11 2.02 3.00
C ILE A 381 -24.53 0.67 3.55
N THR A 382 -23.58 -0.22 3.79
CA THR A 382 -23.80 -1.60 4.27
C THR A 382 -23.70 -1.76 5.81
N HIS A 383 -22.97 -0.90 6.50
CA HIS A 383 -22.72 -0.99 7.95
C HIS A 383 -23.08 0.34 8.62
N ASP A 384 -23.43 0.29 9.90
CA ASP A 384 -23.62 1.48 10.71
C ASP A 384 -22.30 2.12 11.10
N LEU A 385 -22.22 3.45 11.12
CA LEU A 385 -21.05 4.23 11.48
C LEU A 385 -21.28 5.02 12.77
N HIS A 386 -20.21 5.19 13.57
CA HIS A 386 -20.21 6.12 14.70
C HIS A 386 -20.43 7.58 14.28
N ASN A 387 -19.89 7.95 13.09
CA ASN A 387 -19.89 9.32 12.55
C ASN A 387 -20.65 9.43 11.23
N LEU A 388 -21.80 8.77 11.08
CA LEU A 388 -22.58 8.66 9.83
C LEU A 388 -22.81 10.01 9.12
N ASN A 389 -23.00 11.09 9.87
CA ASN A 389 -23.27 12.41 9.30
C ASN A 389 -22.02 13.26 9.03
N GLU A 390 -20.86 12.79 9.43
CA GLU A 390 -19.58 13.49 9.31
C GLU A 390 -18.60 12.74 8.39
N ASP A 391 -18.94 11.51 8.01
CA ASP A 391 -18.10 10.73 7.10
C ASP A 391 -17.99 11.42 5.75
N ARG A 392 -16.76 11.70 5.31
CA ARG A 392 -16.49 12.51 4.10
C ARG A 392 -17.01 11.85 2.83
N ILE A 393 -16.96 10.51 2.74
CA ILE A 393 -17.45 9.76 1.58
C ILE A 393 -18.97 9.88 1.50
N LEU A 394 -19.68 9.61 2.60
CA LEU A 394 -21.14 9.73 2.66
C LEU A 394 -21.63 11.16 2.46
N CYS A 395 -20.95 12.15 3.02
CA CYS A 395 -21.27 13.55 2.80
C CYS A 395 -21.18 13.90 1.30
N MET A 396 -20.15 13.47 0.61
CA MET A 396 -19.99 13.72 -0.81
C MET A 396 -21.01 12.95 -1.67
N ILE A 397 -21.31 11.68 -1.33
CA ILE A 397 -22.39 10.91 -1.99
C ILE A 397 -23.71 11.69 -1.95
N LYS A 398 -24.07 12.22 -0.76
CA LYS A 398 -25.29 13.03 -0.59
C LYS A 398 -25.22 14.35 -1.36
N GLN A 399 -24.08 15.05 -1.31
CA GLN A 399 -23.85 16.31 -2.01
C GLN A 399 -23.99 16.17 -3.53
N LEU A 400 -23.49 15.07 -4.10
CA LEU A 400 -23.58 14.77 -5.52
C LEU A 400 -24.93 14.17 -5.95
N GLY A 401 -25.85 13.95 -5.01
CA GLY A 401 -27.18 13.38 -5.31
C GLY A 401 -27.14 11.91 -5.71
N LEU A 402 -26.11 11.16 -5.35
CA LEU A 402 -25.97 9.72 -5.61
C LEU A 402 -26.73 8.90 -4.56
N LEU A 403 -28.06 9.12 -4.49
CA LEU A 403 -28.92 8.57 -3.43
C LEU A 403 -29.48 7.17 -3.74
N ASN A 404 -29.07 6.57 -4.82
CA ASN A 404 -29.54 5.26 -5.30
C ASN A 404 -31.07 5.26 -5.56
N SER A 405 -31.61 6.37 -6.10
CA SER A 405 -33.02 6.47 -6.47
C SER A 405 -33.34 5.55 -7.66
N ALA A 406 -34.62 5.17 -7.84
CA ALA A 406 -35.06 4.29 -8.94
C ALA A 406 -34.70 4.84 -10.34
N SER A 407 -34.52 6.16 -10.47
CA SER A 407 -34.11 6.79 -11.73
C SER A 407 -32.60 6.80 -11.96
N ASP A 408 -31.76 6.33 -11.00
CA ASP A 408 -30.32 6.36 -11.14
C ASP A 408 -29.82 5.12 -11.89
N ALA A 409 -29.10 5.34 -12.98
CA ALA A 409 -28.42 4.28 -13.74
C ALA A 409 -27.17 3.78 -13.04
N VAL A 410 -26.58 4.58 -12.15
CA VAL A 410 -25.41 4.25 -11.33
C VAL A 410 -25.83 4.22 -9.86
N LYS A 411 -25.64 3.07 -9.21
CA LYS A 411 -25.84 2.91 -7.77
C LYS A 411 -24.50 2.90 -7.07
N VAL A 412 -24.38 3.62 -5.96
CA VAL A 412 -23.12 3.74 -5.19
C VAL A 412 -23.30 3.12 -3.81
N ILE A 413 -22.41 2.23 -3.41
CA ILE A 413 -22.45 1.55 -2.10
C ILE A 413 -21.10 1.65 -1.40
N LEU A 414 -21.10 2.27 -0.23
CA LEU A 414 -19.97 2.27 0.70
C LEU A 414 -19.97 0.98 1.55
N ILE A 415 -18.84 0.31 1.56
CA ILE A 415 -18.56 -0.88 2.38
C ILE A 415 -17.47 -0.48 3.39
N PRO A 416 -17.84 0.01 4.57
CA PRO A 416 -16.91 0.65 5.50
C PRO A 416 -16.22 -0.34 6.44
N SER A 417 -15.91 -1.53 5.96
CA SER A 417 -15.34 -2.63 6.77
C SER A 417 -14.00 -3.10 6.25
N TYR A 418 -13.14 -3.58 7.16
CA TYR A 418 -12.05 -4.46 6.79
C TYR A 418 -12.60 -5.78 6.29
N LEU A 419 -12.34 -6.10 5.02
CA LEU A 419 -12.85 -7.31 4.37
C LEU A 419 -11.90 -8.49 4.64
N GLU A 420 -11.97 -9.04 5.84
CA GLU A 420 -11.16 -10.19 6.28
C GLU A 420 -11.96 -11.52 6.26
N GLY A 421 -13.22 -11.47 5.86
CA GLY A 421 -14.10 -12.63 5.78
C GLY A 421 -15.10 -12.77 6.93
N ASN A 422 -15.20 -11.78 7.81
CA ASN A 422 -16.03 -11.77 9.03
C ASN A 422 -16.79 -10.45 9.23
N ASP A 423 -17.00 -9.69 8.16
CA ASP A 423 -17.65 -8.37 8.18
C ASP A 423 -19.16 -8.41 8.53
N GLY A 424 -19.77 -9.60 8.54
CA GLY A 424 -21.17 -9.81 8.90
C GLY A 424 -22.16 -9.66 7.73
N ILE A 425 -21.77 -9.04 6.62
CA ILE A 425 -22.60 -8.86 5.41
C ILE A 425 -22.14 -9.80 4.29
N PHE A 426 -20.91 -9.61 3.80
CA PHE A 426 -20.33 -10.41 2.70
C PHE A 426 -19.66 -11.67 3.21
N ASN A 427 -19.02 -11.61 4.35
CA ASN A 427 -18.23 -12.69 4.96
C ASN A 427 -17.25 -13.32 3.96
N LYS A 428 -16.62 -12.46 3.18
CA LYS A 428 -15.59 -12.79 2.19
C LYS A 428 -14.38 -11.87 2.36
N PRO A 429 -13.17 -12.42 2.21
CA PRO A 429 -11.99 -11.58 2.20
C PRO A 429 -11.98 -10.67 0.96
N TYR A 430 -11.26 -9.56 1.05
CA TYR A 430 -11.11 -8.55 -0.01
C TYR A 430 -10.85 -9.18 -1.39
N TYR A 431 -9.87 -10.06 -1.50
CA TYR A 431 -9.56 -10.75 -2.76
C TYR A 431 -10.70 -11.67 -3.27
N GLY A 432 -11.57 -12.11 -2.37
CA GLY A 432 -12.77 -12.85 -2.75
C GLY A 432 -13.78 -11.98 -3.47
N LEU A 433 -14.01 -10.75 -2.99
CA LEU A 433 -14.89 -9.76 -3.62
C LEU A 433 -14.26 -9.15 -4.86
N LEU A 434 -12.96 -8.88 -4.85
CA LEU A 434 -12.22 -8.33 -5.99
C LEU A 434 -12.45 -9.12 -7.29
N THR A 435 -12.60 -10.45 -7.21
CA THR A 435 -12.88 -11.29 -8.39
C THR A 435 -14.19 -10.93 -9.09
N ALA A 436 -15.15 -10.29 -8.41
CA ALA A 436 -16.45 -9.93 -8.96
C ALA A 436 -16.39 -8.74 -9.90
N ASN A 437 -15.45 -7.84 -9.70
CA ASN A 437 -15.37 -6.57 -10.39
C ASN A 437 -15.12 -6.71 -11.89
N ASP A 438 -15.69 -5.80 -12.65
CA ASP A 438 -15.43 -5.65 -14.08
C ASP A 438 -14.32 -4.64 -14.33
N LEU A 439 -14.20 -3.65 -13.44
CA LEU A 439 -13.19 -2.60 -13.47
C LEU A 439 -12.94 -2.11 -12.05
N CYS A 440 -11.67 -1.86 -11.70
CA CYS A 440 -11.31 -1.15 -10.50
C CYS A 440 -10.78 0.25 -10.85
N ILE A 441 -11.05 1.25 -10.01
CA ILE A 441 -10.75 2.65 -10.30
C ILE A 441 -10.01 3.25 -9.12
N TYR A 442 -8.75 3.62 -9.32
CA TYR A 442 -7.84 4.14 -8.30
C TYR A 442 -7.29 5.51 -8.73
N PRO A 443 -8.10 6.58 -8.66
CA PRO A 443 -7.70 7.89 -9.17
C PRO A 443 -6.86 8.65 -8.16
N SER A 444 -5.81 8.00 -7.65
CA SER A 444 -4.98 8.50 -6.56
C SER A 444 -4.30 9.81 -6.91
N TYR A 445 -4.32 10.76 -5.96
CA TYR A 445 -3.56 11.99 -6.01
C TYR A 445 -2.13 11.80 -5.48
N TYR A 446 -1.95 10.93 -4.47
CA TYR A 446 -0.66 10.60 -3.90
C TYR A 446 -0.53 9.10 -3.70
N GLU A 447 0.24 8.44 -4.56
CA GLU A 447 0.42 6.97 -4.54
C GLU A 447 1.85 6.59 -4.95
N PRO A 448 2.79 6.48 -4.00
CA PRO A 448 4.19 6.18 -4.30
C PRO A 448 4.41 4.95 -5.18
N TRP A 449 3.62 3.89 -4.97
CA TRP A 449 3.59 2.73 -5.87
C TRP A 449 2.18 2.44 -6.38
N GLY A 450 1.31 1.85 -5.56
CA GLY A 450 -0.05 1.44 -5.92
C GLY A 450 -0.18 -0.08 -5.98
N TYR A 451 -0.33 -0.72 -4.82
CA TYR A 451 -0.61 -2.16 -4.76
C TYR A 451 -2.01 -2.49 -5.26
N THR A 452 -3.02 -1.71 -4.91
CA THR A 452 -4.42 -1.98 -5.28
C THR A 452 -4.64 -2.09 -6.79
N PRO A 453 -4.10 -1.23 -7.67
CA PRO A 453 -4.20 -1.44 -9.12
C PRO A 453 -3.42 -2.69 -9.59
N LEU A 454 -2.25 -2.98 -9.02
CA LEU A 454 -1.49 -4.18 -9.36
C LEU A 454 -2.23 -5.47 -8.95
N GLU A 455 -2.78 -5.50 -7.75
CA GLU A 455 -3.62 -6.60 -7.24
C GLU A 455 -4.85 -6.84 -8.12
N SER A 456 -5.53 -5.75 -8.50
CA SER A 456 -6.65 -5.79 -9.43
C SER A 456 -6.26 -6.52 -10.73
N CYS A 457 -5.17 -6.12 -11.36
CA CYS A 457 -4.65 -6.75 -12.56
C CYS A 457 -4.29 -8.22 -12.35
N ALA A 458 -3.65 -8.57 -11.22
CA ALA A 458 -3.30 -9.95 -10.88
C ALA A 458 -4.56 -10.84 -10.75
N PHE A 459 -5.68 -10.26 -10.27
CA PHE A 459 -6.99 -10.93 -10.20
C PHE A 459 -7.80 -10.82 -11.50
N ASN A 460 -7.15 -10.61 -12.64
CA ASN A 460 -7.78 -10.48 -13.96
C ASN A 460 -8.86 -9.37 -14.00
N THR A 461 -8.72 -8.32 -13.22
CA THR A 461 -9.62 -7.18 -13.24
C THR A 461 -8.86 -5.96 -13.77
N PRO A 462 -9.26 -5.40 -14.92
CA PRO A 462 -8.65 -4.19 -15.44
C PRO A 462 -8.82 -3.03 -14.46
N CYS A 463 -7.97 -2.04 -14.57
CA CYS A 463 -8.09 -0.88 -13.69
C CYS A 463 -7.83 0.45 -14.41
N ILE A 464 -8.32 1.52 -13.78
CA ILE A 464 -7.95 2.90 -14.06
C ILE A 464 -7.06 3.37 -12.92
N THR A 465 -5.91 3.94 -13.22
CA THR A 465 -5.02 4.59 -12.25
C THR A 465 -4.54 5.93 -12.81
N THR A 466 -3.68 6.63 -12.09
CA THR A 466 -3.16 7.93 -12.53
C THR A 466 -1.67 7.90 -12.81
N ASP A 467 -1.17 8.88 -13.53
CA ASP A 467 0.26 9.12 -13.72
C ASP A 467 0.96 9.69 -12.46
N LEU A 468 0.21 9.95 -11.39
CA LEU A 468 0.70 10.22 -10.02
C LEU A 468 0.89 8.94 -9.18
N SER A 469 0.67 7.77 -9.78
CA SER A 469 0.92 6.46 -9.18
C SER A 469 2.21 5.87 -9.76
N GLY A 470 3.09 5.34 -8.90
CA GLY A 470 4.30 4.65 -9.36
C GLY A 470 3.99 3.46 -10.26
N PHE A 471 2.91 2.72 -9.98
CA PHE A 471 2.43 1.64 -10.84
C PHE A 471 1.93 2.15 -12.21
N GLY A 472 1.20 3.27 -12.23
CA GLY A 472 0.75 3.88 -13.50
C GLY A 472 1.93 4.29 -14.38
N GLN A 473 2.94 4.96 -13.81
CA GLN A 473 4.17 5.30 -14.55
C GLN A 473 4.90 4.05 -15.06
N TRP A 474 5.01 3.01 -14.22
CA TRP A 474 5.61 1.75 -14.63
C TRP A 474 4.86 1.08 -15.80
N VAL A 475 3.52 1.16 -15.81
CA VAL A 475 2.70 0.65 -16.93
C VAL A 475 3.02 1.41 -18.21
N ASP A 476 3.04 2.74 -18.19
CA ASP A 476 3.40 3.57 -19.35
C ASP A 476 4.81 3.23 -19.86
N ASP A 477 5.76 3.03 -18.96
CA ASP A 477 7.12 2.62 -19.31
C ASP A 477 7.20 1.23 -19.97
N VAL A 478 6.40 0.27 -19.48
CA VAL A 478 6.36 -1.09 -20.05
C VAL A 478 5.68 -1.13 -21.41
N LEU A 479 4.63 -0.34 -21.58
CA LEU A 479 3.87 -0.26 -22.84
C LEU A 479 4.57 0.64 -23.86
N LYS A 480 5.42 1.58 -23.44
CA LYS A 480 6.03 2.63 -24.26
C LYS A 480 5.02 3.64 -24.83
N HIS A 481 3.86 3.70 -24.25
CA HIS A 481 2.80 4.70 -24.47
C HIS A 481 1.96 4.81 -23.22
N ARG A 482 1.12 5.84 -23.15
CA ARG A 482 0.16 5.97 -22.03
C ARG A 482 -0.85 4.81 -22.07
N GLY A 483 -0.98 4.10 -20.95
CA GLY A 483 -1.88 2.96 -20.86
C GLY A 483 -3.33 3.35 -21.13
N ALA A 484 -4.01 2.56 -21.93
CA ALA A 484 -5.43 2.67 -22.28
C ALA A 484 -6.22 1.48 -21.71
N LEU A 485 -7.54 1.58 -21.71
CA LEU A 485 -8.40 0.52 -21.16
C LEU A 485 -8.18 -0.82 -21.88
N GLU A 486 -7.92 -0.82 -23.17
CA GLU A 486 -7.64 -1.98 -24.00
C GLU A 486 -6.36 -2.72 -23.61
N ASP A 487 -5.41 -1.99 -23.01
CA ASP A 487 -4.17 -2.56 -22.47
C ASP A 487 -4.38 -3.26 -21.11
N GLY A 488 -5.59 -3.11 -20.54
CA GLY A 488 -5.95 -3.62 -19.22
C GLY A 488 -5.72 -2.65 -18.07
N VAL A 489 -4.99 -1.57 -18.31
CA VAL A 489 -4.77 -0.47 -17.35
C VAL A 489 -4.86 0.86 -18.09
N SER A 490 -5.87 1.66 -17.76
CA SER A 490 -5.97 3.04 -18.23
C SER A 490 -5.21 3.95 -17.26
N VAL A 491 -4.24 4.71 -17.76
CA VAL A 491 -3.45 5.66 -16.97
C VAL A 491 -3.91 7.06 -17.31
N ILE A 492 -4.72 7.66 -16.44
CA ILE A 492 -5.23 9.02 -16.65
C ILE A 492 -4.24 10.06 -16.14
N HIS A 493 -4.24 11.22 -16.79
CA HIS A 493 -3.50 12.37 -16.27
C HIS A 493 -4.23 12.99 -15.09
N ARG A 494 -3.51 13.23 -13.99
CA ARG A 494 -4.01 13.94 -12.82
C ARG A 494 -3.00 14.97 -12.35
N ASP A 495 -3.50 16.18 -12.05
CA ASP A 495 -2.74 17.26 -11.43
C ASP A 495 -3.63 18.05 -10.44
N ASP A 496 -3.15 19.20 -9.97
CA ASP A 496 -3.87 20.03 -9.02
C ASP A 496 -5.02 20.84 -9.65
N ASP A 497 -5.06 20.99 -10.96
CA ASP A 497 -5.98 21.88 -11.66
C ASP A 497 -7.04 21.10 -12.51
N ASN A 498 -6.86 19.78 -12.73
CA ASN A 498 -7.68 19.00 -13.67
C ASN A 498 -8.71 18.05 -13.03
N TYR A 499 -9.16 18.34 -11.82
CA TYR A 499 -10.09 17.50 -11.04
C TYR A 499 -11.30 16.99 -11.85
N TYR A 500 -12.07 17.91 -12.45
CA TYR A 500 -13.28 17.55 -13.22
C TYR A 500 -12.95 16.81 -14.51
N GLU A 501 -11.82 17.10 -15.14
CA GLU A 501 -11.38 16.44 -16.36
C GLU A 501 -10.96 15.00 -16.07
N SER A 502 -10.24 14.77 -14.97
CA SER A 502 -9.89 13.40 -14.52
C SER A 502 -11.15 12.58 -14.25
N ALA A 503 -12.17 13.16 -13.56
CA ALA A 503 -13.45 12.51 -13.34
C ALA A 503 -14.20 12.24 -14.66
N ARG A 504 -14.15 13.19 -15.61
CA ARG A 504 -14.74 13.04 -16.93
C ARG A 504 -14.11 11.87 -17.70
N GLN A 505 -12.79 11.79 -17.71
CA GLN A 505 -12.08 10.69 -18.40
C GLN A 505 -12.48 9.33 -17.82
N ILE A 506 -12.50 9.21 -16.49
CA ILE A 506 -12.96 7.98 -15.81
C ILE A 506 -14.40 7.64 -16.25
N SER A 507 -15.30 8.62 -16.24
CA SER A 507 -16.70 8.39 -16.61
C SER A 507 -16.84 7.93 -18.08
N VAL A 508 -15.99 8.41 -18.98
CA VAL A 508 -15.93 7.99 -20.39
C VAL A 508 -15.43 6.56 -20.51
N ASP A 509 -14.36 6.22 -19.80
CA ASP A 509 -13.76 4.86 -19.84
C ASP A 509 -14.76 3.82 -19.29
N VAL A 510 -15.48 4.13 -18.19
CA VAL A 510 -16.54 3.25 -17.67
C VAL A 510 -17.68 3.09 -18.65
N GLU A 511 -18.14 4.17 -19.28
CA GLU A 511 -19.19 4.13 -20.29
C GLU A 511 -18.76 3.33 -21.53
N HIS A 512 -17.52 3.49 -21.97
CA HIS A 512 -16.94 2.71 -23.06
C HIS A 512 -16.95 1.20 -22.71
N LEU A 513 -16.48 0.84 -21.51
CA LEU A 513 -16.51 -0.56 -21.04
C LEU A 513 -17.94 -1.12 -20.99
N LEU A 514 -18.93 -0.30 -20.58
CA LEU A 514 -20.33 -0.70 -20.54
C LEU A 514 -20.89 -1.04 -21.93
N GLN A 515 -20.43 -0.35 -22.97
CA GLN A 515 -20.86 -0.57 -24.37
C GLN A 515 -20.09 -1.69 -25.09
N MET A 516 -18.95 -2.13 -24.53
CA MET A 516 -18.13 -3.16 -25.16
C MET A 516 -18.79 -4.54 -25.16
N PRO A 517 -18.65 -5.31 -26.23
CA PRO A 517 -19.01 -6.73 -26.27
C PRO A 517 -18.25 -7.54 -25.21
N VAL A 518 -18.88 -8.60 -24.70
CA VAL A 518 -18.28 -9.52 -23.69
C VAL A 518 -16.91 -10.07 -24.13
N LYS A 519 -16.73 -10.32 -25.42
CA LYS A 519 -15.46 -10.80 -25.98
C LYS A 519 -14.32 -9.79 -25.78
N GLU A 520 -14.59 -8.50 -26.00
CA GLU A 520 -13.60 -7.42 -25.82
C GLU A 520 -13.32 -7.21 -24.35
N ARG A 521 -14.33 -7.14 -23.48
CA ARG A 521 -14.13 -7.10 -22.01
C ARG A 521 -13.27 -8.26 -21.51
N THR A 522 -13.45 -9.46 -22.10
CA THR A 522 -12.61 -10.62 -21.76
C THR A 522 -11.16 -10.45 -22.23
N ALA A 523 -10.93 -9.82 -23.38
CA ALA A 523 -9.57 -9.53 -23.87
C ALA A 523 -8.85 -8.54 -22.94
N ILE A 524 -9.51 -7.44 -22.55
CA ILE A 524 -8.98 -6.46 -21.61
C ILE A 524 -8.58 -7.09 -20.26
N ARG A 525 -9.40 -8.00 -19.73
CA ARG A 525 -9.08 -8.75 -18.52
C ARG A 525 -7.79 -9.58 -18.66
N ARG A 526 -7.55 -10.15 -19.84
CA ARG A 526 -6.31 -10.90 -20.12
C ARG A 526 -5.10 -9.96 -20.23
N SER A 527 -5.27 -8.80 -20.88
CA SER A 527 -4.22 -7.77 -20.94
C SER A 527 -3.79 -7.33 -19.54
N ALA A 528 -4.74 -7.03 -18.64
CA ALA A 528 -4.46 -6.70 -17.24
C ALA A 528 -3.63 -7.79 -16.53
N ALA A 529 -4.05 -9.05 -16.65
CA ALA A 529 -3.32 -10.17 -16.07
C ALA A 529 -1.89 -10.31 -16.65
N GLN A 530 -1.71 -10.08 -17.93
CA GLN A 530 -0.38 -10.12 -18.58
C GLN A 530 0.54 -9.00 -18.06
N LEU A 531 0.01 -7.81 -17.80
CA LEU A 531 0.78 -6.73 -17.16
C LEU A 531 1.20 -7.13 -15.74
N ALA A 532 0.28 -7.65 -14.92
CA ALA A 532 0.61 -8.10 -13.57
C ALA A 532 1.71 -9.18 -13.55
N GLN A 533 1.73 -10.09 -14.53
CA GLN A 533 2.79 -11.10 -14.65
C GLN A 533 4.18 -10.47 -14.83
N LYS A 534 4.29 -9.31 -15.49
CA LYS A 534 5.57 -8.59 -15.66
C LYS A 534 6.04 -7.91 -14.36
N ALA A 535 5.13 -7.69 -13.40
CA ALA A 535 5.42 -7.08 -12.11
C ALA A 535 5.68 -8.11 -10.98
N GLN A 536 5.87 -9.38 -11.30
CA GLN A 536 6.18 -10.39 -10.27
C GLN A 536 7.58 -10.21 -9.69
N TRP A 537 7.79 -10.63 -8.45
CA TRP A 537 9.07 -10.53 -7.75
C TRP A 537 10.21 -11.19 -8.51
N LYS A 538 10.00 -12.31 -9.19
CA LYS A 538 11.02 -12.94 -10.05
C LYS A 538 11.62 -12.00 -11.09
N HIS A 539 10.89 -10.93 -11.49
CA HIS A 539 11.36 -9.91 -12.43
C HIS A 539 11.94 -8.69 -11.75
N PHE A 540 11.42 -8.34 -10.55
CA PHE A 540 11.82 -7.12 -9.84
C PHE A 540 12.93 -7.34 -8.82
N ILE A 541 13.17 -8.57 -8.36
CA ILE A 541 14.21 -8.87 -7.37
C ILE A 541 15.62 -8.45 -7.83
N LYS A 542 15.85 -8.38 -9.12
CA LYS A 542 17.11 -7.92 -9.71
C LYS A 542 17.50 -6.51 -9.26
N PHE A 543 16.53 -5.63 -9.01
CA PHE A 543 16.78 -4.26 -8.54
C PHE A 543 17.32 -4.27 -7.10
N TYR A 544 16.84 -5.18 -6.27
CA TYR A 544 17.39 -5.39 -4.92
C TYR A 544 18.81 -5.91 -4.97
N TYR A 545 19.12 -6.84 -5.89
CA TYR A 545 20.50 -7.32 -6.08
C TYR A 545 21.44 -6.21 -6.55
N GLN A 546 20.94 -5.28 -7.37
CA GLN A 546 21.70 -4.08 -7.75
C GLN A 546 21.97 -3.18 -6.54
N ALA A 547 20.95 -2.91 -5.72
CA ALA A 547 21.12 -2.12 -4.50
C ALA A 547 22.11 -2.77 -3.51
N TYR A 548 22.09 -4.10 -3.37
CA TYR A 548 23.06 -4.85 -2.55
C TYR A 548 24.47 -4.69 -3.10
N ASP A 549 24.67 -4.83 -4.41
CA ASP A 549 26.00 -4.63 -5.04
C ASP A 549 26.52 -3.21 -4.82
N MET A 550 25.67 -2.20 -5.02
CA MET A 550 26.02 -0.79 -4.82
C MET A 550 26.41 -0.51 -3.37
N ALA A 551 25.61 -0.96 -2.41
CA ALA A 551 25.88 -0.76 -0.99
C ALA A 551 27.17 -1.44 -0.54
N LEU A 552 27.40 -2.69 -0.96
CA LEU A 552 28.60 -3.43 -0.63
C LEU A 552 29.86 -2.79 -1.23
N ARG A 553 29.82 -2.33 -2.47
CA ARG A 553 30.96 -1.63 -3.10
C ARG A 553 31.30 -0.35 -2.37
N LYS A 554 30.29 0.46 -2.04
CA LYS A 554 30.51 1.74 -1.37
C LYS A 554 31.05 1.52 0.04
N CYS A 555 30.55 0.53 0.77
CA CYS A 555 31.03 0.14 2.08
C CYS A 555 32.51 -0.35 2.03
N CYS A 556 32.88 -1.18 1.02
CA CYS A 556 34.24 -1.70 0.89
C CYS A 556 35.28 -0.64 0.44
N CYS A 557 34.85 0.38 -0.31
CA CYS A 557 35.75 1.43 -0.80
C CYS A 557 36.13 2.47 0.28
N GLY A 558 35.53 2.39 1.47
CA GLY A 558 35.66 3.40 2.53
C GLY A 558 35.15 4.75 2.02
N ASN A 559 34.14 5.36 2.63
CA ASN A 559 33.83 6.76 2.34
C ASN A 559 35.09 7.59 2.62
N PRO A 560 35.66 8.34 1.66
CA PRO A 560 36.41 9.50 2.06
C PRO A 560 35.42 10.43 2.77
N GLU A 561 35.75 10.85 3.98
CA GLU A 561 34.97 11.74 4.86
C GLU A 561 34.41 12.95 4.14
#